data_055ed348dbd6f982d441ec22b1daa82d
#
_entry.id   055ed348dbd6f982d441ec22b1daa82d
#
_cell.length_a   1.000
_cell.length_b   1.000
_cell.length_c   1.000
_cell.angle_alpha   90.00
_cell.angle_beta   90.00
_cell.angle_gamma   90.00
#
_symmetry.space_group_name_H-M   'P 1'
#
loop_
_entity.id
_entity.type
_entity.pdbx_description
1 polymer ?
#
loop_
_entity_poly.entity_id
_entity_poly.type
_entity_poly.pdbx_seq_one_letter_code
_entity_poly.pdbx_strand_id
1 'polypeptide(L)'
;MLTHPYIDIHTHGNMPDDEQHISVVSMFAQDYQQASTFDKKYFSIGLHPWHVNDVNINDILPSIEQTVQSPYCLGIGEIGLDHVSTVPLDKQIIAFEKQLLLAQQLELPVILHNVKSLTEITQLLKKVKFNQPVIFHGFTGKIEMAYQILEYGNT
;
A
#
# COMPACT_ATOMS: atom_id res chain seq x y z
N MET A 1 19.86 -21.35 -14.59
CA MET A 1 19.79 -19.88 -14.43
C MET A 1 18.33 -19.51 -14.57
N LEU A 2 17.77 -18.77 -13.62
CA LEU A 2 16.42 -18.22 -13.77
C LEU A 2 16.46 -17.22 -14.92
N THR A 3 15.62 -17.42 -15.92
CA THR A 3 15.54 -16.55 -17.12
C THR A 3 14.76 -15.26 -16.87
N HIS A 4 14.22 -15.09 -15.66
CA HIS A 4 13.42 -13.93 -15.24
C HIS A 4 13.86 -13.47 -13.86
N PRO A 5 13.87 -12.15 -13.58
CA PRO A 5 14.24 -11.65 -12.26
C PRO A 5 13.20 -12.07 -11.21
N TYR A 6 13.67 -12.27 -9.98
CA TYR A 6 12.81 -12.36 -8.82
C TYR A 6 12.25 -10.97 -8.49
N ILE A 7 10.94 -10.88 -8.27
CA ILE A 7 10.27 -9.62 -7.94
C ILE A 7 9.71 -9.72 -6.52
N ASP A 8 10.23 -8.88 -5.62
CA ASP A 8 9.65 -8.65 -4.29
C ASP A 8 8.85 -7.34 -4.32
N ILE A 9 7.53 -7.48 -4.30
CA ILE A 9 6.60 -6.34 -4.44
C ILE A 9 6.42 -5.52 -3.17
N HIS A 10 6.99 -5.95 -2.03
CA HIS A 10 6.87 -5.24 -0.77
C HIS A 10 8.00 -5.61 0.19
N THR A 11 8.88 -4.68 0.47
CA THR A 11 9.97 -4.85 1.44
C THR A 11 10.21 -3.58 2.25
N HIS A 12 10.65 -3.74 3.51
CA HIS A 12 11.11 -2.65 4.38
C HIS A 12 12.64 -2.61 4.51
N GLY A 13 13.36 -3.49 3.83
CA GLY A 13 14.80 -3.67 3.97
C GLY A 13 15.59 -3.32 2.73
N ASN A 14 16.93 -3.31 2.90
CA ASN A 14 17.85 -3.27 1.79
C ASN A 14 17.92 -4.67 1.16
N MET A 15 17.31 -4.82 0.00
CA MET A 15 17.47 -6.02 -0.82
C MET A 15 18.72 -5.91 -1.70
N PRO A 16 19.29 -7.04 -2.13
CA PRO A 16 20.38 -7.02 -3.10
C PRO A 16 19.99 -6.22 -4.33
N ASP A 17 20.84 -5.31 -4.73
CA ASP A 17 20.65 -4.48 -5.92
C ASP A 17 21.40 -5.17 -7.07
N ASP A 18 20.80 -6.25 -7.59
CA ASP A 18 21.39 -7.00 -8.70
C ASP A 18 20.36 -7.22 -9.82
N GLU A 19 20.83 -7.58 -11.01
CA GLU A 19 19.99 -7.77 -12.20
C GLU A 19 18.97 -8.92 -12.07
N GLN A 20 19.07 -9.74 -11.02
CA GLN A 20 18.20 -10.88 -10.77
C GLN A 20 17.10 -10.57 -9.73
N HIS A 21 17.20 -9.42 -9.05
CA HIS A 21 16.25 -9.04 -8.01
C HIS A 21 15.68 -7.63 -8.27
N ILE A 22 14.37 -7.53 -8.32
CA ILE A 22 13.65 -6.25 -8.35
C ILE A 22 12.86 -6.15 -7.06
N SER A 23 13.12 -5.12 -6.26
CA SER A 23 12.43 -4.89 -5.00
C SER A 23 11.64 -3.59 -5.03
N VAL A 24 10.42 -3.63 -4.49
CA VAL A 24 9.59 -2.45 -4.26
C VAL A 24 9.66 -2.11 -2.77
N VAL A 25 10.34 -1.01 -2.45
CA VAL A 25 10.51 -0.57 -1.06
C VAL A 25 9.25 0.12 -0.57
N SER A 26 8.71 -0.32 0.56
CA SER A 26 7.59 0.36 1.22
C SER A 26 8.09 1.57 1.99
N MET A 27 7.74 2.77 1.52
CA MET A 27 8.08 4.03 2.15
C MET A 27 6.92 4.53 3.00
N PHE A 28 7.20 4.90 4.25
CA PHE A 28 6.21 5.58 5.08
C PHE A 28 5.99 7.02 4.58
N ALA A 29 4.73 7.46 4.55
CA ALA A 29 4.38 8.78 4.05
C ALA A 29 5.11 9.93 4.75
N GLN A 30 5.38 9.81 6.06
CA GLN A 30 6.14 10.81 6.81
C GLN A 30 7.60 10.95 6.36
N ASP A 31 8.13 9.95 5.67
CA ASP A 31 9.51 9.93 5.14
C ASP A 31 9.58 10.38 3.67
N TYR A 32 8.52 10.99 3.13
CA TYR A 32 8.40 11.36 1.71
C TYR A 32 9.57 12.18 1.18
N GLN A 33 10.24 12.97 2.02
CA GLN A 33 11.42 13.76 1.65
C GLN A 33 12.61 12.88 1.23
N GLN A 34 12.63 11.62 1.67
CA GLN A 34 13.66 10.64 1.30
C GLN A 34 13.42 10.05 -0.09
N ALA A 35 12.26 10.31 -0.72
CA ALA A 35 11.93 9.75 -2.04
C ALA A 35 12.99 10.11 -3.11
N SER A 36 13.63 11.28 -3.00
CA SER A 36 14.73 11.69 -3.88
C SER A 36 16.00 10.83 -3.73
N THR A 37 16.15 10.11 -2.62
CA THR A 37 17.28 9.22 -2.37
C THR A 37 17.09 7.83 -2.98
N PHE A 38 15.87 7.51 -3.45
CA PHE A 38 15.53 6.26 -4.13
C PHE A 38 15.90 6.32 -5.62
N ASP A 39 17.10 6.82 -5.95
CA ASP A 39 17.57 6.89 -7.33
C ASP A 39 17.51 5.51 -7.99
N LYS A 40 16.62 5.39 -8.99
CA LYS A 40 16.36 4.16 -9.76
C LYS A 40 15.89 2.93 -8.97
N LYS A 41 15.39 3.11 -7.74
CA LYS A 41 14.78 2.03 -6.95
C LYS A 41 13.27 2.18 -6.96
N TYR A 42 12.58 1.07 -7.19
CA TYR A 42 11.13 1.07 -7.12
C TYR A 42 10.64 1.17 -5.68
N PHE A 43 9.56 1.92 -5.48
CA PHE A 43 8.96 2.08 -4.17
C PHE A 43 7.43 2.26 -4.25
N SER A 44 6.77 2.06 -3.13
CA SER A 44 5.41 2.51 -2.85
C SER A 44 5.43 3.49 -1.68
N ILE A 45 4.42 4.36 -1.57
CA ILE A 45 4.33 5.32 -0.47
C ILE A 45 2.92 5.36 0.09
N GLY A 46 2.80 5.34 1.44
CA GLY A 46 1.51 5.43 2.11
C GLY A 46 1.60 5.75 3.59
N LEU A 47 0.49 6.22 4.16
CA LEU A 47 0.34 6.37 5.61
C LEU A 47 -0.15 5.04 6.17
N HIS A 48 0.80 4.30 6.75
CA HIS A 48 0.54 3.02 7.40
C HIS A 48 -0.42 3.18 8.59
N PRO A 49 -1.34 2.22 8.86
CA PRO A 49 -2.30 2.31 9.96
C PRO A 49 -1.68 2.56 11.34
N TRP A 50 -0.44 2.12 11.58
CA TRP A 50 0.25 2.35 12.84
C TRP A 50 0.65 3.81 13.08
N HIS A 51 0.78 4.60 12.03
CA HIS A 51 1.26 5.99 12.08
C HIS A 51 0.16 7.05 11.92
N VAL A 52 -1.11 6.62 11.88
CA VAL A 52 -2.25 7.55 11.68
C VAL A 52 -2.42 8.54 12.84
N ASN A 53 -1.91 8.22 14.04
CA ASN A 53 -1.88 9.17 15.16
C ASN A 53 -0.70 10.15 15.11
N ASP A 54 0.35 9.83 14.35
CA ASP A 54 1.59 10.60 14.33
C ASP A 54 1.50 11.80 13.39
N VAL A 55 0.68 11.69 12.34
CA VAL A 55 0.48 12.73 11.34
C VAL A 55 -0.98 12.87 10.94
N ASN A 56 -1.41 14.10 10.61
CA ASN A 56 -2.74 14.31 10.07
C ASN A 56 -2.79 13.90 8.59
N ILE A 57 -3.71 13.02 8.24
CA ILE A 57 -3.87 12.55 6.85
C ILE A 57 -4.08 13.70 5.85
N ASN A 58 -4.76 14.78 6.25
CA ASN A 58 -4.99 15.91 5.34
C ASN A 58 -3.71 16.69 5.03
N ASP A 59 -2.76 16.69 5.96
CA ASP A 59 -1.49 17.42 5.81
C ASP A 59 -0.48 16.59 5.02
N ILE A 60 -0.52 15.25 5.12
CA ILE A 60 0.42 14.36 4.43
C ILE A 60 -0.05 13.94 3.03
N LEU A 61 -1.36 13.95 2.76
CA LEU A 61 -1.91 13.50 1.49
C LEU A 61 -1.35 14.25 0.27
N PRO A 62 -1.16 15.60 0.31
CA PRO A 62 -0.51 16.33 -0.80
C PRO A 62 0.93 15.87 -1.06
N SER A 63 1.67 15.49 -0.01
CA SER A 63 3.04 14.97 -0.15
C SER A 63 3.05 13.59 -0.79
N ILE A 64 2.08 12.73 -0.46
CA ILE A 64 1.88 11.44 -1.14
C ILE A 64 1.58 11.70 -2.62
N GLU A 65 0.61 12.58 -2.94
CA GLU A 65 0.22 12.91 -4.30
C GLU A 65 1.39 13.45 -5.15
N GLN A 66 2.24 14.27 -4.55
CA GLN A 66 3.45 14.76 -5.20
C GLN A 66 4.48 13.64 -5.42
N THR A 67 4.69 12.79 -4.43
CA THR A 67 5.73 11.75 -4.45
C THR A 67 5.41 10.65 -5.46
N VAL A 68 4.13 10.30 -5.64
CA VAL A 68 3.72 9.27 -6.61
C VAL A 68 3.90 9.69 -8.08
N GLN A 69 4.25 10.95 -8.35
CA GLN A 69 4.62 11.40 -9.69
C GLN A 69 6.01 10.90 -10.12
N SER A 70 6.80 10.34 -9.21
CA SER A 70 8.08 9.70 -9.54
C SER A 70 7.86 8.49 -10.46
N PRO A 71 8.63 8.34 -11.55
CA PRO A 71 8.53 7.17 -12.42
C PRO A 71 8.95 5.85 -11.72
N TYR A 72 9.53 5.93 -10.54
CA TYR A 72 9.92 4.79 -9.72
C TYR A 72 8.87 4.45 -8.64
N CYS A 73 7.86 5.29 -8.43
CA CYS A 73 6.75 4.96 -7.55
C CYS A 73 5.73 4.06 -8.27
N LEU A 74 5.52 2.85 -7.76
CA LEU A 74 4.66 1.87 -8.40
C LEU A 74 3.23 1.84 -7.86
N GLY A 75 2.94 2.54 -6.75
CA GLY A 75 1.61 2.55 -6.17
C GLY A 75 1.52 3.23 -4.81
N ILE A 76 0.31 3.31 -4.27
CA ILE A 76 0.05 3.80 -2.93
C ILE A 76 0.03 2.61 -1.96
N GLY A 77 0.93 2.63 -0.99
CA GLY A 77 1.09 1.57 0.01
C GLY A 77 2.39 1.74 0.82
N GLU A 78 2.46 1.18 2.00
CA GLU A 78 1.49 0.29 2.61
C GLU A 78 0.38 1.10 3.28
N ILE A 79 -0.88 0.79 2.97
CA ILE A 79 -2.08 1.42 3.55
C ILE A 79 -3.04 0.33 4.01
N GLY A 80 -3.99 0.62 4.86
CA GLY A 80 -4.97 -0.38 5.27
C GLY A 80 -5.39 -0.30 6.73
N LEU A 81 -5.73 -1.46 7.31
CA LEU A 81 -6.31 -1.55 8.64
C LEU A 81 -5.66 -2.64 9.49
N ASP A 82 -5.51 -2.37 10.78
CA ASP A 82 -4.96 -3.28 11.77
C ASP A 82 -5.77 -3.24 13.07
N HIS A 83 -6.55 -4.29 13.34
CA HIS A 83 -7.31 -4.43 14.59
C HIS A 83 -6.46 -4.70 15.83
N VAL A 84 -5.17 -5.04 15.67
CA VAL A 84 -4.26 -5.30 16.79
C VAL A 84 -3.47 -4.05 17.17
N SER A 85 -3.43 -3.06 16.30
CA SER A 85 -2.79 -1.76 16.55
C SER A 85 -3.45 -1.01 17.70
N THR A 86 -2.67 -0.20 18.41
CA THR A 86 -3.17 0.74 19.44
C THR A 86 -3.85 1.98 18.84
N VAL A 87 -3.70 2.21 17.54
CA VAL A 87 -4.37 3.31 16.83
C VAL A 87 -5.86 3.00 16.68
N PRO A 88 -6.78 3.91 17.07
CA PRO A 88 -8.22 3.69 16.93
C PRO A 88 -8.64 3.38 15.49
N LEU A 89 -9.48 2.36 15.32
CA LEU A 89 -9.89 1.85 14.00
C LEU A 89 -10.61 2.90 13.16
N ASP A 90 -11.43 3.74 13.77
CA ASP A 90 -12.14 4.84 13.09
C ASP A 90 -11.17 5.82 12.43
N LYS A 91 -10.06 6.15 13.08
CA LYS A 91 -9.01 6.98 12.48
C LYS A 91 -8.29 6.28 11.33
N GLN A 92 -7.98 4.99 11.49
CA GLN A 92 -7.39 4.19 10.42
C GLN A 92 -8.31 4.15 9.19
N ILE A 93 -9.62 3.95 9.38
CA ILE A 93 -10.63 3.92 8.32
C ILE A 93 -10.63 5.25 7.54
N ILE A 94 -10.63 6.39 8.24
CA ILE A 94 -10.59 7.71 7.60
C ILE A 94 -9.33 7.88 6.75
N ALA A 95 -8.18 7.51 7.29
CA ALA A 95 -6.90 7.63 6.58
C ALA A 95 -6.84 6.68 5.38
N PHE A 96 -7.32 5.45 5.55
CA PHE A 96 -7.36 4.46 4.49
C PHE A 96 -8.29 4.88 3.34
N GLU A 97 -9.53 5.31 3.66
CA GLU A 97 -10.49 5.78 2.65
C GLU A 97 -9.94 6.93 1.80
N LYS A 98 -9.28 7.92 2.42
CA LYS A 98 -8.69 9.04 1.69
C LYS A 98 -7.57 8.61 0.75
N GLN A 99 -6.74 7.67 1.15
CA GLN A 99 -5.67 7.14 0.32
C GLN A 99 -6.21 6.26 -0.81
N LEU A 100 -7.28 5.49 -0.58
CA LEU A 100 -7.98 4.76 -1.65
C LEU A 100 -8.55 5.71 -2.70
N LEU A 101 -9.19 6.81 -2.26
CA LEU A 101 -9.73 7.81 -3.18
C LEU A 101 -8.62 8.47 -4.00
N LEU A 102 -7.48 8.79 -3.40
CA LEU A 102 -6.33 9.32 -4.12
C LEU A 102 -5.78 8.30 -5.14
N ALA A 103 -5.60 7.04 -4.73
CA ALA A 103 -5.15 5.98 -5.63
C ALA A 103 -6.11 5.78 -6.81
N GLN A 104 -7.42 5.81 -6.54
CA GLN A 104 -8.45 5.72 -7.59
C GLN A 104 -8.38 6.89 -8.56
N GLN A 105 -8.21 8.12 -8.05
CA GLN A 105 -8.09 9.33 -8.88
C GLN A 105 -6.86 9.31 -9.78
N LEU A 106 -5.74 8.76 -9.27
CA LEU A 106 -4.46 8.71 -9.98
C LEU A 106 -4.27 7.41 -10.78
N GLU A 107 -5.26 6.51 -10.79
CA GLU A 107 -5.22 5.21 -11.47
C GLU A 107 -4.04 4.33 -11.02
N LEU A 108 -3.68 4.39 -9.74
CA LEU A 108 -2.57 3.66 -9.15
C LEU A 108 -3.02 2.42 -8.39
N PRO A 109 -2.23 1.32 -8.42
CA PRO A 109 -2.45 0.17 -7.57
C PRO A 109 -2.25 0.50 -6.10
N VAL A 110 -2.81 -0.33 -5.22
CA VAL A 110 -2.60 -0.22 -3.77
C VAL A 110 -1.99 -1.48 -3.18
N ILE A 111 -1.09 -1.31 -2.21
CA ILE A 111 -0.52 -2.40 -1.39
C ILE A 111 -1.14 -2.29 0.00
N LEU A 112 -1.82 -3.36 0.43
CA LEU A 112 -2.67 -3.35 1.62
C LEU A 112 -2.08 -4.10 2.80
N HIS A 113 -2.02 -3.41 3.94
CA HIS A 113 -1.90 -3.97 5.27
C HIS A 113 -3.26 -4.47 5.74
N ASN A 114 -3.35 -5.74 6.09
CA ASN A 114 -4.59 -6.36 6.54
C ASN A 114 -4.35 -7.25 7.75
N VAL A 115 -4.62 -6.74 8.95
CA VAL A 115 -4.56 -7.53 10.17
C VAL A 115 -5.94 -7.61 10.81
N LYS A 116 -6.62 -8.76 10.64
CA LYS A 116 -7.98 -9.07 11.14
C LYS A 116 -9.05 -8.06 10.68
N SER A 117 -8.90 -7.46 9.51
CA SER A 117 -9.74 -6.35 9.02
C SER A 117 -10.24 -6.53 7.58
N LEU A 118 -10.22 -7.76 7.07
CA LEU A 118 -10.59 -8.05 5.68
C LEU A 118 -12.02 -7.57 5.33
N THR A 119 -12.95 -7.71 6.26
CA THR A 119 -14.35 -7.29 6.06
C THR A 119 -14.45 -5.78 5.85
N GLU A 120 -13.83 -5.00 6.72
CA GLU A 120 -13.83 -3.53 6.64
C GLU A 120 -13.10 -3.05 5.39
N ILE A 121 -11.95 -3.65 5.06
CA ILE A 121 -11.20 -3.35 3.84
C ILE A 121 -12.07 -3.59 2.61
N THR A 122 -12.69 -4.76 2.48
CA THR A 122 -13.54 -5.08 1.31
C THR A 122 -14.78 -4.20 1.22
N GLN A 123 -15.36 -3.81 2.36
CA GLN A 123 -16.47 -2.85 2.39
C GLN A 123 -16.04 -1.46 1.90
N LEU A 124 -14.86 -0.98 2.31
CA LEU A 124 -14.33 0.32 1.86
C LEU A 124 -13.98 0.30 0.37
N LEU A 125 -13.33 -0.74 -0.13
CA LEU A 125 -13.05 -0.90 -1.55
C LEU A 125 -14.36 -0.85 -2.38
N LYS A 126 -15.43 -1.52 -1.92
CA LYS A 126 -16.76 -1.47 -2.55
C LYS A 126 -17.39 -0.08 -2.47
N LYS A 127 -17.32 0.57 -1.30
CA LYS A 127 -17.86 1.92 -1.07
C LYS A 127 -17.28 2.94 -2.03
N VAL A 128 -15.94 2.92 -2.22
CA VAL A 128 -15.24 3.85 -3.13
C VAL A 128 -15.27 3.38 -4.58
N LYS A 129 -15.82 2.18 -4.86
CA LYS A 129 -15.82 1.55 -6.20
C LYS A 129 -14.41 1.45 -6.76
N PHE A 130 -13.48 1.02 -5.91
CA PHE A 130 -12.08 0.92 -6.28
C PHE A 130 -11.89 -0.13 -7.38
N ASN A 131 -11.31 0.25 -8.52
CA ASN A 131 -11.17 -0.58 -9.71
C ASN A 131 -9.72 -0.74 -10.19
N GLN A 132 -8.76 -0.26 -9.39
CA GLN A 132 -7.33 -0.44 -9.66
C GLN A 132 -6.82 -1.74 -9.02
N PRO A 133 -5.65 -2.26 -9.41
CA PRO A 133 -5.07 -3.45 -8.81
C PRO A 133 -4.90 -3.32 -7.30
N VAL A 134 -5.27 -4.38 -6.56
CA VAL A 134 -5.16 -4.46 -5.11
C VAL A 134 -4.22 -5.60 -4.75
N ILE A 135 -3.17 -5.30 -4.01
CA ILE A 135 -2.17 -6.26 -3.56
C ILE A 135 -2.30 -6.42 -2.04
N PHE A 136 -2.69 -7.61 -1.59
CA PHE A 136 -2.67 -7.96 -0.16
C PHE A 136 -1.31 -8.57 0.16
N HIS A 137 -0.43 -7.82 0.82
CA HIS A 137 0.85 -8.36 1.23
C HIS A 137 0.74 -9.20 2.50
N GLY A 138 1.67 -10.13 2.72
CA GLY A 138 1.74 -10.93 3.94
C GLY A 138 0.49 -11.77 4.24
N PHE A 139 -0.26 -12.19 3.22
CA PHE A 139 -1.49 -12.94 3.41
C PHE A 139 -1.22 -14.31 4.08
N THR A 140 -1.80 -14.51 5.26
CA THR A 140 -1.72 -15.75 6.06
C THR A 140 -3.09 -16.36 6.34
N GLY A 141 -4.12 -15.92 5.62
CA GLY A 141 -5.51 -16.35 5.81
C GLY A 141 -5.80 -17.74 5.27
N LYS A 142 -7.02 -18.22 5.57
CA LYS A 142 -7.53 -19.48 5.02
C LYS A 142 -7.87 -19.32 3.53
N ILE A 143 -7.98 -20.46 2.82
CA ILE A 143 -8.27 -20.50 1.39
C ILE A 143 -9.58 -19.79 1.02
N GLU A 144 -10.60 -19.89 1.89
CA GLU A 144 -11.89 -19.22 1.69
C GLU A 144 -11.73 -17.68 1.66
N MET A 145 -10.84 -17.13 2.49
CA MET A 145 -10.52 -15.70 2.49
C MET A 145 -9.77 -15.30 1.22
N ALA A 146 -8.87 -16.16 0.72
CA ALA A 146 -8.19 -15.92 -0.55
C ALA A 146 -9.18 -15.84 -1.71
N TYR A 147 -10.17 -16.73 -1.77
CA TYR A 147 -11.24 -16.66 -2.78
C TYR A 147 -12.04 -15.37 -2.69
N GLN A 148 -12.39 -14.91 -1.48
CA GLN A 148 -13.10 -13.62 -1.31
C GLN A 148 -12.29 -12.43 -1.86
N ILE A 149 -10.97 -12.45 -1.68
CA ILE A 149 -10.07 -11.42 -2.22
C ILE A 149 -10.01 -11.49 -3.75
N LEU A 150 -9.89 -12.70 -4.31
CA LEU A 150 -9.79 -12.91 -5.77
C LEU A 150 -11.10 -12.56 -6.48
N GLU A 151 -12.26 -12.85 -5.88
CA GLU A 151 -13.56 -12.44 -6.43
C GLU A 151 -13.67 -10.92 -6.52
N TYR A 152 -13.04 -10.21 -5.60
CA TYR A 152 -13.04 -8.75 -5.59
C TYR A 152 -12.27 -8.15 -6.78
N GLY A 153 -11.16 -8.75 -7.18
CA GLY A 153 -10.32 -8.30 -8.30
C GLY A 153 -10.87 -8.66 -9.69
N ASN A 154 -11.97 -9.40 -9.77
CA ASN A 154 -12.58 -9.85 -11.02
C ASN A 154 -13.91 -9.14 -11.36
N THR A 155 -14.29 -8.12 -10.61
CA THR A 155 -15.46 -7.26 -10.85
C THR A 155 -15.06 -5.90 -11.35
#